data_39b2cfda7c9cf427b54d6d8db96a1fa5
#
_entry.id   39b2cfda7c9cf427b54d6d8db96a1fa5
#
_cell.length_a   1.000
_cell.length_b   1.000
_cell.length_c   1.000
_cell.angle_alpha   90.00
_cell.angle_beta   90.00
_cell.angle_gamma   90.00
#
_symmetry.space_group_name_H-M   'P 1'
#
loop_
_entity.id
_entity.type
_entity.pdbx_description
1 polymer ?
#
loop_
_entity_poly.entity_id
_entity_poly.type
_entity_poly.pdbx_seq_one_letter_code
_entity_poly.pdbx_strand_id
1 'polypeptide(L)'
;MSVGIDKQINCYSMVPWELSFQYYDQATNSLKFVKTAPGEEAYEEMWVAMLSSFSKHLKEKGWFDICAIAMDERPMEVMQKTLKVIRKADPDFKVSLAGNYHAEIEPDLYDYCIVIGQNFPEEVRLRRAAENKRTNYYTCCTEAHPNTFTFSDPAEAAWMSYYSSKKHLDGYLRWAYNSWP
;
A
#
# COMPACT_ATOMS: atom_id res chain seq x y z
N MET A 1 11.95 13.10 -6.46
CA MET A 1 11.83 13.76 -7.77
C MET A 1 13.21 13.95 -8.42
N SER A 2 14.18 14.53 -7.72
CA SER A 2 15.54 14.71 -8.26
C SER A 2 16.28 13.40 -8.64
N VAL A 3 15.82 12.26 -8.16
CA VAL A 3 16.37 10.91 -8.43
C VAL A 3 15.56 10.11 -9.44
N GLY A 4 14.59 10.73 -10.13
CA GLY A 4 13.77 10.08 -11.16
C GLY A 4 12.60 9.24 -10.63
N ILE A 5 12.29 9.26 -9.33
CA ILE A 5 11.09 8.61 -8.78
C ILE A 5 9.93 9.60 -8.89
N ASP A 6 9.09 9.43 -9.93
CA ASP A 6 8.04 10.38 -10.30
C ASP A 6 6.72 9.72 -10.72
N LYS A 7 6.59 8.39 -10.61
CA LYS A 7 5.40 7.66 -11.06
C LYS A 7 4.46 7.29 -9.93
N GLN A 8 4.99 6.82 -8.83
CA GLN A 8 4.23 6.47 -7.64
C GLN A 8 5.10 6.51 -6.40
N ILE A 9 4.55 7.06 -5.33
CA ILE A 9 5.14 7.08 -3.99
C ILE A 9 4.08 6.55 -3.03
N ASN A 10 4.37 5.45 -2.37
CA ASN A 10 3.51 4.91 -1.33
C ASN A 10 3.89 5.54 0.02
N CYS A 11 2.92 6.17 0.65
CA CYS A 11 3.09 6.92 1.90
C CYS A 11 2.30 6.25 3.01
N TYR A 12 2.91 6.16 4.19
CA TYR A 12 2.32 5.70 5.44
C TYR A 12 1.55 4.36 5.36
N SER A 13 1.88 3.44 6.24
CA SER A 13 1.03 2.30 6.56
C SER A 13 0.13 2.68 7.73
N MET A 14 -1.17 2.84 7.46
CA MET A 14 -2.14 3.24 8.50
C MET A 14 -2.49 2.11 9.46
N VAL A 15 -2.19 0.87 9.10
CA VAL A 15 -2.46 -0.34 9.90
C VAL A 15 -1.21 -1.21 10.04
N PRO A 16 -0.13 -0.67 10.63
CA PRO A 16 1.07 -1.45 10.92
C PRO A 16 0.79 -2.56 11.94
N TRP A 17 1.75 -3.43 12.18
CA TRP A 17 1.62 -4.53 13.15
C TRP A 17 1.36 -4.03 14.57
N GLU A 18 1.98 -2.90 14.95
CA GLU A 18 1.69 -2.22 16.20
C GLU A 18 0.95 -0.91 15.90
N LEU A 19 -0.32 -0.84 16.32
CA LEU A 19 -1.15 0.35 16.15
C LEU A 19 -0.78 1.39 17.21
N SER A 20 0.13 2.29 16.83
CA SER A 20 0.57 3.38 17.69
C SER A 20 0.79 4.64 16.83
N PHE A 21 0.11 5.72 17.19
CA PHE A 21 0.31 7.02 16.55
C PHE A 21 1.28 7.83 17.38
N GLN A 22 2.41 8.21 16.77
CA GLN A 22 3.40 9.06 17.41
C GLN A 22 3.16 10.53 17.07
N TYR A 23 3.19 11.38 18.07
CA TYR A 23 3.09 12.83 17.88
C TYR A 23 4.03 13.59 18.81
N TYR A 24 4.37 14.80 18.41
CA TYR A 24 5.16 15.72 19.24
C TYR A 24 4.23 16.67 19.98
N ASP A 25 4.23 16.58 21.31
CA ASP A 25 3.46 17.46 22.17
C ASP A 25 4.27 18.73 22.46
N GLN A 26 3.87 19.84 21.86
CA GLN A 26 4.54 21.13 22.02
C GLN A 26 4.41 21.67 23.46
N ALA A 27 3.33 21.38 24.17
CA ALA A 27 3.12 21.87 25.52
C ALA A 27 4.11 21.24 26.52
N THR A 28 4.44 19.98 26.34
CA THR A 28 5.38 19.24 27.19
C THR A 28 6.75 19.08 26.58
N ASN A 29 6.96 19.58 25.34
CA ASN A 29 8.20 19.46 24.56
C ASN A 29 8.71 18.01 24.49
N SER A 30 7.82 17.06 24.24
CA SER A 30 8.15 15.64 24.25
C SER A 30 7.40 14.84 23.18
N LEU A 31 7.99 13.71 22.76
CA LEU A 31 7.31 12.72 21.94
C LEU A 31 6.34 11.92 22.80
N LYS A 32 5.13 11.76 22.29
CA LYS A 32 4.08 10.95 22.92
C LYS A 32 3.53 9.94 21.91
N PHE A 33 2.86 8.92 22.44
CA PHE A 33 2.24 7.86 21.66
C PHE A 33 0.81 7.68 22.12
N VAL A 34 -0.09 7.50 21.14
CA VAL A 34 -1.46 7.06 21.39
C VAL A 34 -1.64 5.69 20.73
N LYS A 35 -1.98 4.69 21.53
CA LYS A 35 -2.43 3.39 21.02
C LYS A 35 -3.90 3.52 20.68
N THR A 36 -4.21 3.35 19.41
CA THR A 36 -5.58 3.45 18.91
C THR A 36 -5.73 2.64 17.63
N ALA A 37 -6.93 2.15 17.35
CA ALA A 37 -7.22 1.21 16.28
C ALA A 37 -8.35 1.71 15.36
N PRO A 38 -8.41 1.23 14.09
CA PRO A 38 -9.50 1.56 13.18
C PRO A 38 -10.88 1.26 13.77
N GLY A 39 -11.73 2.28 13.84
CA GLY A 39 -13.06 2.25 14.45
C GLY A 39 -13.13 2.93 15.81
N GLU A 40 -12.01 3.34 16.37
CA GLU A 40 -11.96 4.19 17.56
C GLU A 40 -11.94 5.67 17.13
N GLU A 41 -12.59 6.53 17.92
CA GLU A 41 -12.69 7.96 17.65
C GLU A 41 -11.31 8.63 17.56
N ALA A 42 -10.42 8.33 18.49
CA ALA A 42 -9.05 8.87 18.50
C ALA A 42 -8.26 8.49 17.24
N TYR A 43 -8.43 7.25 16.73
CA TYR A 43 -7.80 6.84 15.47
C TYR A 43 -8.30 7.70 14.30
N GLU A 44 -9.61 7.87 14.20
CA GLU A 44 -10.23 8.62 13.13
C GLU A 44 -9.82 10.10 13.18
N GLU A 45 -9.93 10.73 14.34
CA GLU A 45 -9.58 12.15 14.51
C GLU A 45 -8.12 12.44 14.13
N MET A 46 -7.18 11.66 14.66
CA MET A 46 -5.75 11.84 14.40
C MET A 46 -5.40 11.64 12.92
N TRP A 47 -5.88 10.54 12.33
CA TRP A 47 -5.57 10.25 10.94
C TRP A 47 -6.27 11.19 9.96
N VAL A 48 -7.52 11.57 10.20
CA VAL A 48 -8.23 12.55 9.36
C VAL A 48 -7.51 13.89 9.41
N ALA A 49 -7.13 14.37 10.60
CA ALA A 49 -6.41 15.64 10.74
C ALA A 49 -5.07 15.62 9.98
N MET A 50 -4.27 14.56 10.17
CA MET A 50 -2.97 14.41 9.52
C MET A 50 -3.12 14.27 8.01
N LEU A 51 -3.98 13.36 7.52
CA LEU A 51 -4.15 13.12 6.10
C LEU A 51 -4.77 14.31 5.36
N SER A 52 -5.69 15.05 5.97
CA SER A 52 -6.24 16.27 5.37
C SER A 52 -5.17 17.35 5.19
N SER A 53 -4.31 17.54 6.20
CA SER A 53 -3.16 18.44 6.10
C SER A 53 -2.16 17.97 5.05
N PHE A 54 -1.90 16.66 4.99
CA PHE A 54 -1.00 16.05 4.02
C PHE A 54 -1.53 16.16 2.59
N SER A 55 -2.84 15.92 2.38
CA SER A 55 -3.49 16.12 1.08
C SER A 55 -3.29 17.55 0.57
N LYS A 56 -3.56 18.54 1.43
CA LYS A 56 -3.36 19.96 1.08
C LYS A 56 -1.91 20.21 0.67
N HIS A 57 -0.95 19.74 1.46
CA HIS A 57 0.48 19.87 1.14
C HIS A 57 0.85 19.24 -0.19
N LEU A 58 0.36 18.01 -0.45
CA LEU A 58 0.63 17.32 -1.71
C LEU A 58 0.04 18.04 -2.92
N LYS A 59 -1.18 18.57 -2.79
CA LYS A 59 -1.83 19.36 -3.84
C LYS A 59 -1.07 20.66 -4.13
N GLU A 60 -0.62 21.36 -3.10
CA GLU A 60 0.22 22.57 -3.23
C GLU A 60 1.56 22.29 -3.92
N LYS A 61 2.13 21.10 -3.72
CA LYS A 61 3.38 20.66 -4.38
C LYS A 61 3.18 20.05 -5.77
N GLY A 62 1.94 19.78 -6.19
CA GLY A 62 1.66 19.04 -7.42
C GLY A 62 2.05 17.57 -7.36
N TRP A 63 2.07 16.97 -6.16
CA TRP A 63 2.48 15.57 -5.95
C TRP A 63 1.33 14.64 -5.60
N PHE A 64 0.12 15.16 -5.45
CA PHE A 64 -1.04 14.39 -5.00
C PHE A 64 -1.32 13.19 -5.90
N ASP A 65 -1.25 13.37 -7.21
CA ASP A 65 -1.57 12.33 -8.19
C ASP A 65 -0.57 11.18 -8.26
N ILE A 66 0.63 11.37 -7.73
CA ILE A 66 1.66 10.32 -7.67
C ILE A 66 1.77 9.67 -6.29
N CYS A 67 1.07 10.19 -5.28
CA CYS A 67 1.09 9.63 -3.94
C CYS A 67 -0.09 8.70 -3.71
N ALA A 68 0.16 7.59 -3.03
CA ALA A 68 -0.85 6.65 -2.57
C ALA A 68 -0.68 6.38 -1.07
N ILE A 69 -1.77 6.27 -0.34
CA ILE A 69 -1.75 5.82 1.05
C ILE A 69 -1.59 4.31 1.05
N ALA A 70 -0.55 3.82 1.72
CA ALA A 70 -0.27 2.40 1.78
C ALA A 70 -1.09 1.71 2.87
N MET A 71 -1.49 0.49 2.60
CA MET A 71 -2.16 -0.39 3.55
C MET A 71 -1.60 -1.81 3.40
N ASP A 72 -1.34 -2.46 4.51
CA ASP A 72 -0.99 -3.87 4.57
C ASP A 72 -2.25 -4.71 4.81
N GLU A 73 -2.21 -6.00 4.48
CA GLU A 73 -3.34 -6.88 4.70
C GLU A 73 -3.64 -7.07 6.18
N ARG A 74 -4.88 -6.84 6.54
CA ARG A 74 -5.44 -6.99 7.88
C ARG A 74 -6.83 -7.63 7.78
N PRO A 75 -7.46 -8.01 8.91
CA PRO A 75 -8.84 -8.45 8.88
C PRO A 75 -9.73 -7.46 8.11
N MET A 76 -10.67 -7.97 7.34
CA MET A 76 -11.51 -7.19 6.40
C MET A 76 -12.15 -5.97 7.07
N GLU A 77 -12.69 -6.13 8.27
CA GLU A 77 -13.31 -5.04 9.02
C GLU A 77 -12.34 -3.88 9.30
N VAL A 78 -11.09 -4.21 9.63
CA VAL A 78 -10.03 -3.23 9.88
C VAL A 78 -9.69 -2.47 8.60
N MET A 79 -9.52 -3.18 7.49
CA MET A 79 -9.25 -2.56 6.19
C MET A 79 -10.38 -1.63 5.74
N GLN A 80 -11.63 -2.07 5.87
CA GLN A 80 -12.80 -1.25 5.52
C GLN A 80 -12.92 0.00 6.38
N LYS A 81 -12.66 -0.10 7.70
CA LYS A 81 -12.65 1.06 8.60
C LYS A 81 -11.53 2.04 8.22
N THR A 82 -10.35 1.53 7.89
CA THR A 82 -9.21 2.35 7.45
C THR A 82 -9.53 3.08 6.14
N LEU A 83 -10.11 2.40 5.16
CA LEU A 83 -10.55 3.03 3.90
C LEU A 83 -11.52 4.17 4.15
N LYS A 84 -12.49 4.01 5.06
CA LYS A 84 -13.43 5.09 5.43
C LYS A 84 -12.71 6.31 5.99
N VAL A 85 -11.69 6.12 6.82
CA VAL A 85 -10.88 7.22 7.37
C VAL A 85 -10.12 7.95 6.27
N ILE A 86 -9.51 7.21 5.33
CA ILE A 86 -8.81 7.81 4.18
C ILE A 86 -9.80 8.64 3.34
N ARG A 87 -10.96 8.09 3.01
CA ARG A 87 -12.00 8.78 2.21
C ARG A 87 -12.59 10.00 2.93
N LYS A 88 -12.67 9.96 4.26
CA LYS A 88 -13.11 11.11 5.08
C LYS A 88 -12.09 12.24 5.05
N ALA A 89 -10.80 11.93 5.03
CA ALA A 89 -9.73 12.92 4.95
C ALA A 89 -9.66 13.59 3.56
N ASP A 90 -9.67 12.78 2.51
CA ASP A 90 -9.76 13.22 1.11
C ASP A 90 -10.28 12.07 0.25
N PRO A 91 -11.43 12.23 -0.45
CA PRO A 91 -12.02 11.15 -1.25
C PRO A 91 -11.18 10.75 -2.45
N ASP A 92 -10.26 11.61 -2.91
CA ASP A 92 -9.47 11.39 -4.12
C ASP A 92 -8.12 10.71 -3.83
N PHE A 93 -7.79 10.43 -2.56
CA PHE A 93 -6.56 9.71 -2.26
C PHE A 93 -6.51 8.36 -2.96
N LYS A 94 -5.41 8.10 -3.63
CA LYS A 94 -5.08 6.76 -4.10
C LYS A 94 -4.70 5.87 -2.93
N VAL A 95 -5.11 4.61 -2.98
CA VAL A 95 -4.77 3.61 -1.95
C VAL A 95 -4.01 2.47 -2.61
N SER A 96 -2.93 2.04 -1.98
CA SER A 96 -2.13 0.87 -2.37
C SER A 96 -2.23 -0.20 -1.28
N LEU A 97 -2.52 -1.42 -1.66
CA LEU A 97 -2.57 -2.58 -0.76
C LEU A 97 -1.67 -3.69 -1.28
N ALA A 98 -0.91 -4.32 -0.39
CA ALA A 98 -0.25 -5.59 -0.64
C ALA A 98 -0.89 -6.69 0.22
N GLY A 99 -1.40 -7.75 -0.42
CA GLY A 99 -2.12 -8.83 0.27
C GLY A 99 -2.89 -9.75 -0.66
N ASN A 100 -3.79 -10.55 -0.10
CA ASN A 100 -4.66 -11.42 -0.86
C ASN A 100 -5.75 -10.64 -1.61
N TYR A 101 -6.30 -11.24 -2.66
CA TYR A 101 -7.42 -10.62 -3.38
C TYR A 101 -8.71 -10.65 -2.56
N HIS A 102 -9.34 -9.49 -2.42
CA HIS A 102 -10.62 -9.28 -1.75
C HIS A 102 -11.53 -8.42 -2.64
N ALA A 103 -12.61 -9.01 -3.15
CA ALA A 103 -13.54 -8.33 -4.03
C ALA A 103 -14.23 -7.12 -3.36
N GLU A 104 -14.41 -7.18 -2.04
CA GLU A 104 -15.13 -6.19 -1.23
C GLU A 104 -14.43 -4.84 -1.16
N ILE A 105 -13.10 -4.82 -1.24
CA ILE A 105 -12.30 -3.59 -1.15
C ILE A 105 -11.56 -3.26 -2.46
N GLU A 106 -11.58 -4.18 -3.43
CA GLU A 106 -10.88 -4.00 -4.70
C GLU A 106 -11.23 -2.67 -5.40
N PRO A 107 -12.50 -2.23 -5.45
CA PRO A 107 -12.85 -0.98 -6.12
C PRO A 107 -12.17 0.27 -5.54
N ASP A 108 -11.87 0.26 -4.24
CA ASP A 108 -11.23 1.37 -3.54
C ASP A 108 -9.72 1.46 -3.77
N LEU A 109 -9.11 0.39 -4.31
CA LEU A 109 -7.66 0.30 -4.44
C LEU A 109 -7.19 0.77 -5.82
N TYR A 110 -6.29 1.75 -5.83
CA TYR A 110 -5.60 2.17 -7.04
C TYR A 110 -4.49 1.19 -7.44
N ASP A 111 -3.66 0.79 -6.50
CA ASP A 111 -2.59 -0.19 -6.70
C ASP A 111 -2.87 -1.43 -5.84
N TYR A 112 -3.11 -2.55 -6.50
CA TYR A 112 -3.35 -3.80 -5.83
C TYR A 112 -2.19 -4.76 -6.12
N CYS A 113 -1.37 -5.00 -5.10
CA CYS A 113 -0.24 -5.91 -5.16
C CYS A 113 -0.61 -7.23 -4.50
N ILE A 114 -0.76 -8.29 -5.31
CA ILE A 114 -1.23 -9.61 -4.85
C ILE A 114 -0.06 -10.57 -4.62
N VAL A 115 -0.23 -11.52 -3.71
CA VAL A 115 0.73 -12.63 -3.53
C VAL A 115 0.81 -13.45 -4.81
N ILE A 116 2.03 -13.81 -5.21
CA ILE A 116 2.24 -14.69 -6.37
C ILE A 116 1.45 -16.00 -6.24
N GLY A 117 0.88 -16.48 -7.33
CA GLY A 117 0.10 -17.71 -7.34
C GLY A 117 -1.36 -17.56 -6.90
N GLN A 118 -1.75 -16.40 -6.37
CA GLN A 118 -3.14 -16.10 -6.10
C GLN A 118 -3.96 -15.98 -7.38
N ASN A 119 -5.21 -16.46 -7.33
CA ASN A 119 -6.14 -16.29 -8.42
C ASN A 119 -6.71 -14.87 -8.40
N PHE A 120 -6.24 -14.02 -9.32
CA PHE A 120 -6.82 -12.69 -9.55
C PHE A 120 -7.71 -12.78 -10.78
N PRO A 121 -9.03 -12.49 -10.68
CA PRO A 121 -9.95 -12.62 -11.81
C PRO A 121 -9.53 -11.76 -12.99
N GLU A 122 -9.49 -12.37 -14.20
CA GLU A 122 -9.00 -11.67 -15.39
C GLU A 122 -9.90 -10.49 -15.77
N GLU A 123 -11.20 -10.62 -15.63
CA GLU A 123 -12.15 -9.53 -15.88
C GLU A 123 -11.93 -8.34 -14.96
N VAL A 124 -11.55 -8.57 -13.69
CA VAL A 124 -11.19 -7.51 -12.75
C VAL A 124 -9.91 -6.84 -13.19
N ARG A 125 -8.88 -7.59 -13.56
CA ARG A 125 -7.62 -7.06 -14.07
C ARG A 125 -7.82 -6.17 -15.31
N LEU A 126 -8.63 -6.65 -16.27
CA LEU A 126 -8.94 -5.90 -17.50
C LEU A 126 -9.69 -4.60 -17.19
N ARG A 127 -10.68 -4.64 -16.30
CA ARG A 127 -11.41 -3.46 -15.86
C ARG A 127 -10.45 -2.45 -15.18
N ARG A 128 -9.61 -2.92 -14.26
CA ARG A 128 -8.63 -2.08 -13.56
C ARG A 128 -7.67 -1.40 -14.54
N ALA A 129 -7.19 -2.13 -15.55
CA ALA A 129 -6.35 -1.57 -16.59
C ALA A 129 -7.08 -0.47 -17.40
N ALA A 130 -8.36 -0.68 -17.74
CA ALA A 130 -9.20 0.32 -18.42
C ALA A 130 -9.44 1.57 -17.55
N GLU A 131 -9.47 1.42 -16.22
CA GLU A 131 -9.58 2.50 -15.24
C GLU A 131 -8.22 3.16 -14.88
N ASN A 132 -7.12 2.78 -15.54
CA ASN A 132 -5.75 3.20 -15.20
C ASN A 132 -5.32 2.87 -13.77
N LYS A 133 -5.90 1.83 -13.18
CA LYS A 133 -5.48 1.25 -11.90
C LYS A 133 -4.38 0.22 -12.13
N ARG A 134 -3.52 0.05 -11.15
CA ARG A 134 -2.38 -0.87 -11.22
C ARG A 134 -2.68 -2.19 -10.55
N THR A 135 -2.20 -3.27 -11.15
CA THR A 135 -2.25 -4.62 -10.58
C THR A 135 -0.84 -5.20 -10.61
N ASN A 136 -0.23 -5.31 -9.45
CA ASN A 136 1.12 -5.81 -9.24
C ASN A 136 1.08 -7.17 -8.54
N TYR A 137 2.24 -7.80 -8.39
CA TYR A 137 2.40 -8.96 -7.54
C TYR A 137 3.66 -8.87 -6.68
N TYR A 138 3.70 -9.65 -5.63
CA TYR A 138 4.88 -9.75 -4.76
C TYR A 138 5.18 -11.17 -4.35
N THR A 139 6.39 -11.37 -3.87
CA THR A 139 6.82 -12.55 -3.12
C THR A 139 7.33 -12.11 -1.75
N CYS A 140 7.16 -12.96 -0.75
CA CYS A 140 7.66 -12.71 0.59
C CYS A 140 8.43 -13.93 1.14
N CYS A 141 8.50 -14.08 2.44
CA CYS A 141 9.23 -15.18 3.07
C CYS A 141 8.51 -16.53 3.00
N THR A 142 7.25 -16.57 2.61
CA THR A 142 6.45 -17.80 2.52
C THR A 142 6.62 -18.55 1.21
N GLU A 143 7.03 -17.87 0.14
CA GLU A 143 7.28 -18.47 -1.16
C GLU A 143 8.75 -18.92 -1.26
N ALA A 144 8.97 -20.22 -1.22
CA ALA A 144 10.32 -20.77 -1.42
C ALA A 144 10.82 -20.49 -2.84
N HIS A 145 9.95 -20.67 -3.85
CA HIS A 145 10.22 -20.51 -5.28
C HIS A 145 8.97 -20.01 -6.04
N PRO A 146 9.13 -19.05 -6.97
CA PRO A 146 10.32 -18.24 -7.22
C PRO A 146 10.48 -17.12 -6.17
N ASN A 147 11.71 -16.74 -5.88
CA ASN A 147 11.99 -15.62 -4.98
C ASN A 147 13.30 -14.90 -5.38
N THR A 148 13.68 -13.89 -4.64
CA THR A 148 14.91 -13.10 -4.84
C THR A 148 15.74 -13.02 -3.56
N PHE A 149 15.77 -14.10 -2.80
CA PHE A 149 16.70 -14.23 -1.67
C PHE A 149 18.16 -14.38 -2.15
N THR A 150 19.11 -14.15 -1.27
CA THR A 150 20.53 -14.32 -1.58
C THR A 150 20.89 -15.75 -2.00
N PHE A 151 20.11 -16.72 -1.59
CA PHE A 151 20.26 -18.15 -1.95
C PHE A 151 19.34 -18.60 -3.09
N SER A 152 18.48 -17.73 -3.62
CA SER A 152 17.62 -18.05 -4.79
C SER A 152 18.47 -18.20 -6.05
N ASP A 153 18.05 -19.10 -6.94
CA ASP A 153 18.69 -19.23 -8.25
C ASP A 153 18.52 -17.92 -9.04
N PRO A 154 19.58 -17.36 -9.64
CA PRO A 154 19.48 -16.15 -10.45
C PRO A 154 18.44 -16.22 -11.57
N ALA A 155 18.14 -17.41 -12.09
CA ALA A 155 17.09 -17.61 -13.08
C ALA A 155 15.69 -17.27 -12.55
N GLU A 156 15.46 -17.36 -11.24
CA GLU A 156 14.17 -16.98 -10.63
C GLU A 156 13.89 -15.49 -10.79
N ALA A 157 14.90 -14.64 -10.63
CA ALA A 157 14.74 -13.20 -10.83
C ALA A 157 14.36 -12.85 -12.28
N ALA A 158 14.97 -13.53 -13.26
CA ALA A 158 14.60 -13.38 -14.67
C ALA A 158 13.17 -13.89 -14.94
N TRP A 159 12.81 -15.03 -14.34
CA TRP A 159 11.48 -15.61 -14.47
C TRP A 159 10.39 -14.69 -13.92
N MET A 160 10.63 -13.96 -12.85
CA MET A 160 9.66 -13.02 -12.27
C MET A 160 9.25 -11.92 -13.26
N SER A 161 10.20 -11.38 -14.03
CA SER A 161 9.89 -10.40 -15.07
C SER A 161 9.04 -11.01 -16.19
N TYR A 162 9.36 -12.25 -16.59
CA TYR A 162 8.56 -13.00 -17.56
C TYR A 162 7.15 -13.28 -17.02
N TYR A 163 7.02 -13.69 -15.76
CA TYR A 163 5.72 -13.95 -15.12
C TYR A 163 4.83 -12.69 -15.14
N SER A 164 5.38 -11.52 -14.74
CA SER A 164 4.67 -10.25 -14.80
C SER A 164 4.12 -9.98 -16.20
N SER A 165 4.98 -10.09 -17.21
CA SER A 165 4.61 -9.89 -18.61
C SER A 165 3.54 -10.91 -19.08
N LYS A 166 3.74 -12.19 -18.78
CA LYS A 166 2.79 -13.27 -19.19
C LYS A 166 1.43 -13.12 -18.55
N LYS A 167 1.37 -12.63 -17.31
CA LYS A 167 0.13 -12.40 -16.56
C LYS A 167 -0.47 -11.02 -16.79
N HIS A 168 0.17 -10.19 -17.63
CA HIS A 168 -0.23 -8.82 -17.89
C HIS A 168 -0.37 -7.99 -16.59
N LEU A 169 0.59 -8.15 -15.68
CA LEU A 169 0.70 -7.38 -14.46
C LEU A 169 1.62 -6.18 -14.67
N ASP A 170 1.36 -5.11 -13.94
CA ASP A 170 2.09 -3.84 -14.11
C ASP A 170 3.50 -3.88 -13.52
N GLY A 171 3.76 -4.78 -12.58
CA GLY A 171 5.08 -4.89 -11.97
C GLY A 171 5.19 -5.93 -10.88
N TYR A 172 6.38 -5.95 -10.27
CA TYR A 172 6.76 -6.78 -9.15
C TYR A 172 7.17 -5.90 -7.96
N LEU A 173 6.62 -6.19 -6.79
CA LEU A 173 7.01 -5.59 -5.53
C LEU A 173 7.90 -6.56 -4.76
N ARG A 174 9.13 -6.15 -4.44
CA ARG A 174 9.95 -6.89 -3.47
C ARG A 174 9.50 -6.52 -2.05
N TRP A 175 9.15 -7.52 -1.26
CA TRP A 175 8.69 -7.34 0.13
C TRP A 175 9.64 -6.46 0.96
N ALA A 176 10.94 -6.70 0.87
CA ALA A 176 11.94 -5.84 1.47
C ALA A 176 13.19 -5.77 0.58
N TYR A 177 13.59 -4.56 0.21
CA TYR A 177 14.71 -4.34 -0.70
C TYR A 177 16.03 -4.85 -0.14
N ASN A 178 16.28 -4.64 1.13
CA ASN A 178 17.53 -4.95 1.82
C ASN A 178 17.33 -5.83 3.06
N SER A 179 16.33 -6.71 3.01
CA SER A 179 16.15 -7.72 4.07
C SER A 179 17.17 -8.84 3.86
N TRP A 180 18.02 -8.99 4.83
CA TRP A 180 19.00 -10.07 4.90
C TRP A 180 18.51 -11.12 5.89
N PRO A 181 18.50 -12.41 5.54
CA PRO A 181 18.14 -13.47 6.46
C PRO A 181 19.21 -13.67 7.55
#